data_f0b8b7966a66fc856fa181267a1710fd
#
_entry.id   f0b8b7966a66fc856fa181267a1710fd
#
_cell.length_a   1.000
_cell.length_b   1.000
_cell.length_c   1.000
_cell.angle_alpha   90.00
_cell.angle_beta   90.00
_cell.angle_gamma   90.00
#
_symmetry.space_group_name_H-M   'P 1'
#
loop_
_entity.id
_entity.type
_entity.pdbx_description
1 polymer ?
#
loop_
_entity_poly.entity_id
_entity_poly.type
_entity_poly.pdbx_seq_one_letter_code
_entity_poly.pdbx_strand_id
1 'polypeptide(L)'
;TETVSHRICNQVYESLVDLDPKKLTVRPALAEKWEVSDDVKTFTFHLRKGVYFHDAPCFPDGKGRELKADDIKYCFDKICEYSPMNQMFWLVQDKIKGANEYYQLSKENKPLPKGGVEGIKVIDDYTLQIDLEFPFAILPTVLTHSAFWIYPKEAFDMYKEDMRVHMVGTGPFKPKKIKEGDAVILTRNEKYWKKDSLGNQLPYLDGIKFTFVHDPEIVFLSFKKGEYDFTGYLSVFSKE
;
A
#
# COMPACT_ATOMS: atom_id res chain seq x y z
N THR A 1 -11.76 -3.64 13.96
CA THR A 1 -11.81 -2.49 13.02
C THR A 1 -10.57 -2.44 12.13
N GLU A 2 -9.37 -2.56 12.66
CA GLU A 2 -8.11 -2.51 11.86
C GLU A 2 -8.04 -3.58 10.77
N THR A 3 -8.41 -4.83 11.08
CA THR A 3 -8.38 -5.94 10.11
C THR A 3 -9.30 -5.70 8.91
N VAL A 4 -10.48 -5.12 9.11
CA VAL A 4 -11.41 -4.84 8.01
C VAL A 4 -10.91 -3.69 7.15
N SER A 5 -10.41 -2.62 7.78
CA SER A 5 -9.79 -1.50 7.07
C SER A 5 -8.62 -1.96 6.22
N HIS A 6 -7.76 -2.83 6.76
CA HIS A 6 -6.64 -3.42 6.02
C HIS A 6 -7.10 -4.21 4.79
N ARG A 7 -8.16 -5.02 4.91
CA ARG A 7 -8.72 -5.77 3.76
C ARG A 7 -9.22 -4.85 2.64
N ILE A 8 -9.84 -3.73 3.00
CA ILE A 8 -10.32 -2.72 2.04
C ILE A 8 -9.14 -2.00 1.39
N CYS A 9 -8.21 -1.49 2.20
CA CYS A 9 -7.04 -0.77 1.71
C CYS A 9 -6.16 -1.63 0.79
N ASN A 10 -6.03 -2.93 1.07
CA ASN A 10 -5.29 -3.89 0.24
C ASN A 10 -5.89 -4.08 -1.18
N GLN A 11 -7.13 -3.62 -1.41
CA GLN A 11 -7.71 -3.60 -2.76
C GLN A 11 -7.39 -2.31 -3.51
N VAL A 12 -6.96 -1.27 -2.79
CA VAL A 12 -6.75 0.08 -3.31
C VAL A 12 -5.27 0.42 -3.46
N TYR A 13 -4.46 -0.02 -2.52
CA TYR A 13 -3.02 0.28 -2.47
C TYR A 13 -2.17 -0.95 -2.81
N GLU A 14 -0.98 -0.69 -3.30
CA GLU A 14 0.04 -1.69 -3.57
C GLU A 14 1.39 -1.24 -2.99
N SER A 15 2.29 -2.21 -2.76
CA SER A 15 3.67 -2.00 -2.33
C SER A 15 4.65 -2.31 -3.46
N LEU A 16 5.95 -2.04 -3.26
CA LEU A 16 7.02 -2.43 -4.21
C LEU A 16 6.99 -3.92 -4.53
N VAL A 17 6.76 -4.73 -3.51
CA VAL A 17 6.71 -6.19 -3.57
C VAL A 17 5.50 -6.69 -2.81
N ASP A 18 5.06 -7.91 -3.11
CA ASP A 18 3.89 -8.52 -2.50
C ASP A 18 4.24 -9.93 -1.97
N LEU A 19 3.44 -10.46 -1.08
CA LEU A 19 3.58 -11.81 -0.56
C LEU A 19 2.68 -12.78 -1.36
N ASP A 20 3.27 -13.82 -1.92
CA ASP A 20 2.50 -14.89 -2.54
C ASP A 20 1.69 -15.62 -1.45
N PRO A 21 0.33 -15.62 -1.51
CA PRO A 21 -0.49 -16.17 -0.43
C PRO A 21 -0.41 -17.70 -0.32
N LYS A 22 0.09 -18.39 -1.36
CA LYS A 22 0.20 -19.86 -1.37
C LYS A 22 1.58 -20.31 -0.95
N LYS A 23 2.62 -19.63 -1.44
CA LYS A 23 4.03 -20.01 -1.22
C LYS A 23 4.66 -19.28 -0.04
N LEU A 24 4.04 -18.19 0.44
CA LEU A 24 4.57 -17.27 1.45
C LEU A 24 5.97 -16.72 1.07
N THR A 25 6.23 -16.59 -0.22
CA THR A 25 7.45 -15.99 -0.78
C THR A 25 7.17 -14.61 -1.30
N VAL A 26 8.18 -13.74 -1.22
CA VAL A 26 8.10 -12.40 -1.81
C VAL A 26 8.07 -12.51 -3.34
N ARG A 27 7.17 -11.76 -3.97
CA ARG A 27 7.02 -11.68 -5.42
C ARG A 27 7.01 -10.21 -5.89
N PRO A 28 7.38 -9.94 -7.15
CA PRO A 28 7.26 -8.64 -7.77
C PRO A 28 5.83 -8.07 -7.72
N ALA A 29 5.70 -6.77 -7.42
CA ALA A 29 4.45 -6.01 -7.48
C ALA A 29 4.69 -4.70 -8.27
N LEU A 30 4.74 -3.53 -7.65
CA LEU A 30 5.08 -2.27 -8.33
C LEU A 30 6.52 -2.27 -8.85
N ALA A 31 7.45 -2.95 -8.15
CA ALA A 31 8.73 -3.30 -8.71
C ALA A 31 8.60 -4.58 -9.55
N GLU A 32 9.14 -4.58 -10.77
CA GLU A 32 9.18 -5.80 -11.61
C GLU A 32 10.33 -6.73 -11.23
N LYS A 33 11.40 -6.18 -10.67
CA LYS A 33 12.58 -6.90 -10.16
C LYS A 33 13.33 -6.03 -9.16
N TRP A 34 14.23 -6.66 -8.42
CA TRP A 34 15.22 -5.97 -7.58
C TRP A 34 16.55 -6.70 -7.60
N GLU A 35 17.61 -5.96 -7.31
CA GLU A 35 18.99 -6.43 -7.19
C GLU A 35 19.47 -6.16 -5.77
N VAL A 36 20.38 -7.01 -5.29
CA VAL A 36 20.95 -6.91 -3.95
C VAL A 36 22.46 -6.92 -4.08
N SER A 37 23.15 -6.01 -3.38
CA SER A 37 24.61 -5.98 -3.34
C SER A 37 25.17 -7.21 -2.61
N ASP A 38 26.43 -7.57 -2.89
CA ASP A 38 27.11 -8.72 -2.29
C ASP A 38 27.17 -8.64 -0.75
N ASP A 39 27.28 -7.42 -0.20
CA ASP A 39 27.26 -7.17 1.24
C ASP A 39 25.86 -7.11 1.86
N VAL A 40 24.82 -7.30 1.04
CA VAL A 40 23.38 -7.29 1.43
C VAL A 40 22.96 -5.98 2.13
N LYS A 41 23.61 -4.87 1.79
CA LYS A 41 23.32 -3.54 2.35
C LYS A 41 22.65 -2.60 1.36
N THR A 42 22.66 -2.88 0.07
CA THR A 42 22.05 -2.05 -0.96
C THR A 42 21.05 -2.87 -1.76
N PHE A 43 19.83 -2.37 -1.85
CA PHE A 43 18.75 -2.96 -2.65
C PHE A 43 18.35 -1.96 -3.72
N THR A 44 18.38 -2.38 -4.99
CA THR A 44 17.97 -1.56 -6.14
C THR A 44 16.71 -2.15 -6.75
N PHE A 45 15.60 -1.40 -6.68
CA PHE A 45 14.29 -1.79 -7.19
C PHE A 45 14.02 -1.12 -8.53
N HIS A 46 13.63 -1.91 -9.54
CA HIS A 46 13.23 -1.43 -10.86
C HIS A 46 11.71 -1.44 -10.95
N LEU A 47 11.11 -0.27 -11.14
CA LEU A 47 9.66 -0.09 -11.17
C LEU A 47 9.07 -0.48 -12.52
N ARG A 48 7.83 -0.95 -12.49
CA ARG A 48 7.02 -1.15 -13.69
C ARG A 48 6.68 0.18 -14.32
N LYS A 49 6.78 0.26 -15.64
CA LYS A 49 6.24 1.36 -16.44
C LYS A 49 4.76 1.14 -16.72
N GLY A 50 4.03 2.22 -16.95
CA GLY A 50 2.59 2.14 -17.29
C GLY A 50 1.69 1.81 -16.09
N VAL A 51 2.17 1.99 -14.86
CA VAL A 51 1.35 1.92 -13.65
C VAL A 51 0.81 3.30 -13.33
N TYR A 52 -0.51 3.44 -13.25
CA TYR A 52 -1.17 4.73 -13.01
C TYR A 52 -1.90 4.71 -11.67
N PHE A 53 -1.87 5.85 -10.98
CA PHE A 53 -2.78 6.08 -9.86
C PHE A 53 -4.23 6.12 -10.33
N HIS A 54 -5.16 5.84 -9.43
CA HIS A 54 -6.58 5.99 -9.68
C HIS A 54 -6.91 7.43 -10.07
N ASP A 55 -7.85 7.62 -10.98
CA ASP A 55 -8.39 8.93 -11.27
C ASP A 55 -9.04 9.51 -10.01
N ALA A 56 -8.66 10.73 -9.62
CA ALA A 56 -9.09 11.37 -8.39
C ALA A 56 -8.99 12.90 -8.48
N PRO A 57 -9.84 13.65 -7.73
CA PRO A 57 -9.83 15.12 -7.73
C PRO A 57 -8.51 15.78 -7.30
N CYS A 58 -7.61 15.04 -6.64
CA CYS A 58 -6.30 15.56 -6.23
C CYS A 58 -5.35 15.80 -7.42
N PHE A 59 -5.63 15.24 -8.59
CA PHE A 59 -4.86 15.50 -9.80
C PHE A 59 -5.47 16.67 -10.61
N PRO A 60 -4.65 17.45 -11.34
CA PRO A 60 -5.11 18.66 -12.03
C PRO A 60 -6.33 18.45 -12.93
N ASP A 61 -6.35 17.35 -13.72
CA ASP A 61 -7.45 17.03 -14.63
C ASP A 61 -8.36 15.92 -14.08
N GLY A 62 -8.26 15.63 -12.79
CA GLY A 62 -8.94 14.49 -12.17
C GLY A 62 -8.43 13.13 -12.65
N LYS A 63 -7.37 13.08 -13.47
CA LYS A 63 -6.80 11.84 -14.03
C LYS A 63 -5.53 11.45 -13.30
N GLY A 64 -5.47 10.20 -12.84
CA GLY A 64 -4.30 9.64 -12.21
C GLY A 64 -3.10 9.65 -13.15
N ARG A 65 -1.97 10.20 -12.67
CA ARG A 65 -0.70 10.16 -13.38
C ARG A 65 0.05 8.85 -13.18
N GLU A 66 1.05 8.61 -14.00
CA GLU A 66 1.95 7.47 -13.87
C GLU A 66 2.76 7.54 -12.57
N LEU A 67 2.90 6.39 -11.91
CA LEU A 67 3.75 6.21 -10.73
C LEU A 67 5.23 6.30 -11.11
N LYS A 68 6.00 7.01 -10.29
CA LYS A 68 7.45 7.20 -10.42
C LYS A 68 8.17 6.85 -9.12
N ALA A 69 9.50 6.74 -9.20
CA ALA A 69 10.34 6.43 -8.04
C ALA A 69 10.24 7.51 -6.94
N ASP A 70 9.99 8.77 -7.30
CA ASP A 70 9.74 9.84 -6.33
C ASP A 70 8.51 9.58 -5.46
N ASP A 71 7.48 8.91 -5.96
CA ASP A 71 6.30 8.55 -5.17
C ASP A 71 6.64 7.53 -4.10
N ILE A 72 7.46 6.54 -4.46
CA ILE A 72 7.94 5.54 -3.50
C ILE A 72 8.79 6.20 -2.42
N LYS A 73 9.75 7.04 -2.85
CA LYS A 73 10.59 7.80 -1.93
C LYS A 73 9.75 8.65 -0.98
N TYR A 74 8.76 9.38 -1.50
CA TYR A 74 7.87 10.19 -0.68
C TYR A 74 7.18 9.37 0.41
N CYS A 75 6.58 8.23 0.05
CA CYS A 75 5.90 7.36 1.02
C CYS A 75 6.88 6.80 2.06
N PHE A 76 8.08 6.43 1.65
CA PHE A 76 9.08 5.85 2.54
C PHE A 76 9.70 6.92 3.47
N ASP A 77 9.94 8.14 2.98
CA ASP A 77 10.34 9.28 3.81
C ASP A 77 9.25 9.56 4.89
N LYS A 78 7.95 9.42 4.53
CA LYS A 78 6.84 9.59 5.47
C LYS A 78 6.80 8.52 6.58
N ILE A 79 7.24 7.29 6.31
CA ILE A 79 7.40 6.27 7.36
C ILE A 79 8.52 6.67 8.35
N CYS A 80 9.54 7.37 7.87
CA CYS A 80 10.64 7.87 8.70
C CYS A 80 10.34 9.22 9.37
N GLU A 81 9.19 9.85 9.12
CA GLU A 81 8.78 11.10 9.74
C GLU A 81 8.03 10.84 11.05
N TYR A 82 8.39 11.60 12.10
CA TYR A 82 7.66 11.51 13.37
C TYR A 82 6.24 12.05 13.23
N SER A 83 5.29 11.26 13.68
CA SER A 83 3.92 11.68 13.91
C SER A 83 3.35 10.88 15.09
N PRO A 84 2.49 11.45 15.95
CA PRO A 84 1.80 10.68 16.99
C PRO A 84 1.01 9.48 16.44
N MET A 85 0.60 9.56 15.17
CA MET A 85 -0.13 8.49 14.47
C MET A 85 0.80 7.48 13.77
N ASN A 86 2.08 7.80 13.61
CA ASN A 86 3.05 6.90 12.98
C ASN A 86 3.56 5.86 13.98
N GLN A 87 2.93 4.70 13.98
CA GLN A 87 3.34 3.56 14.81
C GLN A 87 4.27 2.59 14.06
N MET A 88 4.68 2.90 12.81
CA MET A 88 5.37 1.96 11.94
C MET A 88 6.86 2.25 11.77
N PHE A 89 7.39 3.30 12.38
CA PHE A 89 8.82 3.66 12.28
C PHE A 89 9.77 2.51 12.67
N TRP A 90 9.37 1.64 13.60
CA TRP A 90 10.17 0.47 14.02
C TRP A 90 10.53 -0.49 12.87
N LEU A 91 9.76 -0.48 11.76
CA LEU A 91 10.06 -1.30 10.58
C LEU A 91 11.35 -0.86 9.88
N VAL A 92 11.70 0.43 9.95
CA VAL A 92 12.85 1.06 9.28
C VAL A 92 13.92 1.53 10.26
N GLN A 93 13.57 1.67 11.53
CA GLN A 93 14.46 2.11 12.59
C GLN A 93 15.73 1.25 12.64
N ASP A 94 16.89 1.88 12.80
CA ASP A 94 18.22 1.28 12.84
C ASP A 94 18.61 0.50 11.59
N LYS A 95 17.77 0.44 10.55
CA LYS A 95 17.97 -0.38 9.36
C LYS A 95 18.34 0.46 8.12
N ILE A 96 17.53 1.49 7.81
CA ILE A 96 17.76 2.36 6.64
C ILE A 96 18.70 3.50 7.05
N LYS A 97 19.72 3.76 6.26
CA LYS A 97 20.68 4.86 6.51
C LYS A 97 19.98 6.20 6.64
N GLY A 98 20.30 6.91 7.72
CA GLY A 98 19.75 8.23 7.99
C GLY A 98 18.28 8.23 8.48
N ALA A 99 17.59 7.09 8.57
CA ALA A 99 16.19 7.04 9.02
C ALA A 99 16.02 7.54 10.46
N ASN A 100 16.92 7.17 11.37
CA ASN A 100 16.88 7.59 12.76
C ASN A 100 17.09 9.10 12.92
N GLU A 101 18.06 9.64 12.18
CA GLU A 101 18.33 11.10 12.17
C GLU A 101 17.13 11.86 11.64
N TYR A 102 16.56 11.42 10.50
CA TYR A 102 15.38 12.03 9.90
C TYR A 102 14.18 12.03 10.87
N TYR A 103 13.94 10.92 11.53
CA TYR A 103 12.89 10.80 12.56
C TYR A 103 13.12 11.76 13.72
N GLN A 104 14.35 11.85 14.23
CA GLN A 104 14.68 12.72 15.36
C GLN A 104 14.54 14.19 14.99
N LEU A 105 15.05 14.61 13.81
CA LEU A 105 14.88 15.97 13.31
C LEU A 105 13.40 16.34 13.17
N SER A 106 12.57 15.47 12.61
CA SER A 106 11.13 15.72 12.48
C SER A 106 10.44 15.82 13.83
N LYS A 107 10.83 14.98 14.80
CA LYS A 107 10.30 15.01 16.17
C LYS A 107 10.63 16.30 16.91
N GLU A 108 11.77 16.87 16.64
CA GLU A 108 12.24 18.14 17.22
C GLU A 108 11.76 19.37 16.42
N ASN A 109 10.95 19.18 15.38
CA ASN A 109 10.52 20.24 14.44
C ASN A 109 11.71 21.01 13.83
N LYS A 110 12.84 20.33 13.61
CA LYS A 110 14.02 20.88 12.93
C LYS A 110 13.87 20.74 11.42
N PRO A 111 14.58 21.58 10.63
CA PRO A 111 14.59 21.44 9.17
C PRO A 111 15.03 20.03 8.74
N LEU A 112 14.23 19.39 7.91
CA LEU A 112 14.55 18.08 7.34
C LEU A 112 15.53 18.23 6.17
N PRO A 113 16.40 17.22 5.92
CA PRO A 113 17.27 17.20 4.76
C PRO A 113 16.47 17.36 3.45
N LYS A 114 16.88 18.26 2.57
CA LYS A 114 16.21 18.52 1.29
C LYS A 114 16.08 17.28 0.39
N GLY A 115 17.01 16.34 0.54
CA GLY A 115 17.01 15.07 -0.19
C GLY A 115 16.17 13.97 0.46
N GLY A 116 15.46 14.25 1.58
CA GLY A 116 14.76 13.22 2.36
C GLY A 116 15.70 12.32 3.16
N VAL A 117 15.31 11.07 3.40
CA VAL A 117 16.13 10.07 4.10
C VAL A 117 17.34 9.69 3.25
N GLU A 118 18.55 9.73 3.81
CA GLU A 118 19.82 9.49 3.11
C GLU A 118 19.85 8.14 2.37
N GLY A 119 19.35 7.08 3.03
CA GLY A 119 19.36 5.72 2.49
C GLY A 119 18.26 5.43 1.48
N ILE A 120 17.39 6.40 1.14
CA ILE A 120 16.32 6.21 0.16
C ILE A 120 16.60 7.13 -1.03
N LYS A 121 17.05 6.56 -2.15
CA LYS A 121 17.57 7.31 -3.29
C LYS A 121 16.78 7.02 -4.56
N VAL A 122 16.34 8.06 -5.23
CA VAL A 122 15.83 8.00 -6.60
C VAL A 122 17.02 8.07 -7.54
N ILE A 123 17.24 7.02 -8.33
CA ILE A 123 18.33 6.96 -9.32
C ILE A 123 17.83 7.52 -10.66
N ASP A 124 16.62 7.14 -11.04
CA ASP A 124 15.88 7.67 -12.17
C ASP A 124 14.37 7.49 -11.92
N ASP A 125 13.53 7.90 -12.88
CA ASP A 125 12.05 7.82 -12.79
C ASP A 125 11.50 6.44 -12.38
N TYR A 126 12.26 5.37 -12.67
CA TYR A 126 11.82 3.99 -12.47
C TYR A 126 12.80 3.14 -11.64
N THR A 127 13.79 3.76 -11.03
CA THR A 127 14.79 3.06 -10.23
C THR A 127 14.95 3.71 -8.86
N LEU A 128 14.64 2.93 -7.83
CA LEU A 128 14.82 3.32 -6.42
C LEU A 128 15.90 2.46 -5.79
N GLN A 129 16.80 3.07 -5.03
CA GLN A 129 17.80 2.37 -4.22
C GLN A 129 17.54 2.60 -2.74
N ILE A 130 17.69 1.53 -1.95
CA ILE A 130 17.62 1.56 -0.49
C ILE A 130 18.95 1.10 0.08
N ASP A 131 19.61 1.96 0.84
CA ASP A 131 20.87 1.68 1.53
C ASP A 131 20.63 1.44 3.02
N LEU A 132 21.24 0.38 3.55
CA LEU A 132 21.06 -0.09 4.92
C LEU A 132 22.31 0.13 5.77
N GLU A 133 22.13 0.26 7.07
CA GLU A 133 23.22 0.36 8.05
C GLU A 133 24.00 -0.95 8.18
N PHE A 134 23.29 -2.08 8.10
CA PHE A 134 23.86 -3.42 8.22
C PHE A 134 23.20 -4.40 7.24
N PRO A 135 23.78 -5.58 6.98
CA PRO A 135 23.19 -6.58 6.11
C PRO A 135 21.82 -7.04 6.60
N PHE A 136 20.77 -6.88 5.77
CA PHE A 136 19.39 -7.20 6.17
C PHE A 136 18.63 -7.87 5.02
N ALA A 137 18.91 -9.16 4.79
CA ALA A 137 18.39 -9.94 3.66
C ALA A 137 16.84 -10.02 3.61
N ILE A 138 16.15 -9.85 4.75
CA ILE A 138 14.68 -9.92 4.82
C ILE A 138 13.98 -8.60 4.49
N LEU A 139 14.72 -7.55 4.05
CA LEU A 139 14.12 -6.28 3.67
C LEU A 139 12.94 -6.44 2.70
N PRO A 140 13.04 -7.24 1.61
CA PRO A 140 11.90 -7.41 0.70
C PRO A 140 10.64 -7.96 1.40
N THR A 141 10.81 -8.84 2.39
CA THR A 141 9.67 -9.34 3.19
C THR A 141 9.06 -8.22 4.04
N VAL A 142 9.89 -7.38 4.65
CA VAL A 142 9.40 -6.21 5.43
C VAL A 142 8.62 -5.26 4.53
N LEU A 143 9.06 -5.05 3.29
CA LEU A 143 8.39 -4.17 2.33
C LEU A 143 7.02 -4.69 1.84
N THR A 144 6.63 -5.93 2.15
CA THR A 144 5.25 -6.40 1.90
C THR A 144 4.25 -5.89 2.93
N HIS A 145 4.71 -5.28 4.03
CA HIS A 145 3.84 -4.76 5.07
C HIS A 145 3.06 -3.54 4.58
N SER A 146 1.83 -3.37 5.05
CA SER A 146 0.91 -2.28 4.67
C SER A 146 1.44 -0.87 4.94
N ALA A 147 2.42 -0.72 5.82
CA ALA A 147 3.11 0.56 6.04
C ALA A 147 3.81 1.09 4.77
N PHE A 148 4.16 0.19 3.85
CA PHE A 148 4.84 0.51 2.59
C PHE A 148 3.90 0.60 1.39
N TRP A 149 2.60 0.76 1.60
CA TRP A 149 1.64 1.06 0.55
C TRP A 149 1.92 2.43 -0.05
N ILE A 150 1.80 2.51 -1.37
CA ILE A 150 2.14 3.70 -2.13
C ILE A 150 0.88 4.50 -2.45
N TYR A 151 0.96 5.80 -2.20
CA TYR A 151 -0.07 6.79 -2.50
C TYR A 151 0.58 8.06 -3.06
N PRO A 152 -0.13 8.82 -3.91
CA PRO A 152 0.43 10.05 -4.49
C PRO A 152 0.47 11.17 -3.46
N LYS A 153 1.55 11.96 -3.53
CA LYS A 153 1.74 13.15 -2.67
C LYS A 153 0.55 14.11 -2.77
N GLU A 154 0.00 14.27 -3.96
CA GLU A 154 -1.15 15.15 -4.23
C GLU A 154 -2.39 14.76 -3.40
N ALA A 155 -2.63 13.45 -3.21
CA ALA A 155 -3.73 12.97 -2.37
C ALA A 155 -3.47 13.31 -0.90
N PHE A 156 -2.24 13.08 -0.42
CA PHE A 156 -1.88 13.42 0.95
C PHE A 156 -1.98 14.93 1.21
N ASP A 157 -1.50 15.77 0.30
CA ASP A 157 -1.54 17.22 0.45
C ASP A 157 -2.97 17.75 0.45
N MET A 158 -3.86 17.17 -0.36
CA MET A 158 -5.27 17.58 -0.44
C MET A 158 -6.11 17.08 0.72
N TYR A 159 -5.97 15.79 1.08
CA TYR A 159 -6.90 15.11 2.00
C TYR A 159 -6.37 14.95 3.43
N LYS A 160 -5.05 14.93 3.63
CA LYS A 160 -4.40 14.77 4.94
C LYS A 160 -5.03 13.64 5.76
N GLU A 161 -5.66 13.96 6.90
CA GLU A 161 -6.33 13.00 7.78
C GLU A 161 -7.55 12.33 7.14
N ASP A 162 -8.17 12.97 6.15
CA ASP A 162 -9.30 12.43 5.41
C ASP A 162 -8.90 11.39 4.33
N MET A 163 -7.60 11.08 4.19
CA MET A 163 -7.13 9.96 3.35
C MET A 163 -7.81 8.63 3.69
N ARG A 164 -8.32 8.47 4.93
CA ARG A 164 -9.09 7.28 5.36
C ARG A 164 -10.40 7.08 4.57
N VAL A 165 -10.97 8.15 4.01
CA VAL A 165 -12.19 8.13 3.18
C VAL A 165 -11.95 8.57 1.73
N HIS A 166 -10.76 9.10 1.42
CA HIS A 166 -10.33 9.53 0.09
C HIS A 166 -9.09 8.74 -0.35
N MET A 167 -9.26 7.42 -0.48
CA MET A 167 -8.18 6.52 -0.85
C MET A 167 -7.82 6.65 -2.33
N VAL A 168 -6.55 6.92 -2.64
CA VAL A 168 -6.00 6.99 -4.00
C VAL A 168 -4.74 6.14 -4.06
N GLY A 169 -4.78 5.04 -4.80
CA GLY A 169 -3.68 4.10 -4.98
C GLY A 169 -3.55 3.65 -6.42
N THR A 170 -2.84 2.54 -6.63
CA THR A 170 -2.63 1.91 -7.94
C THR A 170 -3.37 0.59 -8.09
N GLY A 171 -4.03 0.13 -7.04
CA GLY A 171 -4.59 -1.21 -6.90
C GLY A 171 -5.73 -1.56 -7.85
N PRO A 172 -6.19 -2.81 -7.79
CA PRO A 172 -7.20 -3.35 -8.70
C PRO A 172 -8.59 -2.72 -8.54
N PHE A 173 -8.88 -2.13 -7.39
CA PHE A 173 -10.16 -1.46 -7.14
C PHE A 173 -9.95 -0.05 -6.62
N LYS A 174 -10.90 0.84 -6.93
CA LYS A 174 -10.93 2.23 -6.49
C LYS A 174 -12.22 2.54 -5.71
N PRO A 175 -12.20 3.45 -4.73
CA PRO A 175 -13.39 3.82 -3.97
C PRO A 175 -14.45 4.42 -4.86
N LYS A 176 -15.69 3.92 -4.73
CA LYS A 176 -16.89 4.50 -5.36
C LYS A 176 -17.75 5.22 -4.32
N LYS A 177 -17.92 4.60 -3.14
CA LYS A 177 -18.70 5.17 -2.04
C LYS A 177 -18.21 4.60 -0.72
N ILE A 178 -17.98 5.47 0.22
CA ILE A 178 -17.64 5.12 1.60
C ILE A 178 -18.73 5.72 2.50
N LYS A 179 -19.38 4.87 3.28
CA LYS A 179 -20.32 5.26 4.33
C LYS A 179 -19.84 4.62 5.62
N GLU A 180 -19.25 5.43 6.47
CA GLU A 180 -18.66 4.96 7.73
C GLU A 180 -19.70 4.25 8.58
N GLY A 181 -19.31 3.11 9.17
CA GLY A 181 -20.17 2.28 9.99
C GLY A 181 -21.24 1.46 9.23
N ASP A 182 -21.37 1.65 7.91
CA ASP A 182 -22.37 0.95 7.09
C ASP A 182 -21.72 0.10 5.98
N ALA A 183 -21.12 0.75 4.98
CA ALA A 183 -20.56 0.03 3.85
C ALA A 183 -19.46 0.81 3.11
N VAL A 184 -18.55 0.05 2.49
CA VAL A 184 -17.60 0.53 1.48
C VAL A 184 -17.86 -0.17 0.16
N ILE A 185 -18.04 0.62 -0.90
CA ILE A 185 -18.22 0.14 -2.26
C ILE A 185 -17.00 0.54 -3.07
N LEU A 186 -16.32 -0.46 -3.59
CA LEU A 186 -15.21 -0.31 -4.53
C LEU A 186 -15.68 -0.69 -5.92
N THR A 187 -15.16 -0.02 -6.95
CA THR A 187 -15.36 -0.35 -8.36
C THR A 187 -14.04 -0.74 -9.00
N ARG A 188 -14.09 -1.56 -10.03
CA ARG A 188 -12.92 -1.98 -10.80
C ARG A 188 -12.09 -0.79 -11.27
N ASN A 189 -10.77 -0.93 -11.19
CA ASN A 189 -9.81 -0.07 -11.85
C ASN A 189 -9.56 -0.63 -13.26
N GLU A 190 -10.16 -0.02 -14.27
CA GLU A 190 -10.04 -0.46 -15.66
C GLU A 190 -8.63 -0.27 -16.23
N LYS A 191 -7.84 0.62 -15.60
CA LYS A 191 -6.43 0.87 -15.95
C LYS A 191 -5.44 0.04 -15.14
N TYR A 192 -5.92 -0.97 -14.40
CA TYR A 192 -5.03 -1.79 -13.57
C TYR A 192 -3.99 -2.48 -14.42
N TRP A 193 -2.73 -2.38 -14.03
CA TRP A 193 -1.58 -2.84 -14.83
C TRP A 193 -1.48 -4.36 -14.97
N LYS A 194 -2.01 -5.12 -14.02
CA LYS A 194 -1.81 -6.56 -13.91
C LYS A 194 -2.75 -7.36 -14.81
N LYS A 195 -2.18 -8.37 -15.46
CA LYS A 195 -2.91 -9.36 -16.26
C LYS A 195 -2.73 -10.75 -15.65
N ASP A 196 -3.63 -11.66 -15.96
CA ASP A 196 -3.48 -13.08 -15.63
C ASP A 196 -2.48 -13.78 -16.56
N SER A 197 -2.25 -15.09 -16.33
CA SER A 197 -1.34 -15.92 -17.14
C SER A 197 -1.80 -16.11 -18.58
N LEU A 198 -3.07 -15.83 -18.89
CA LEU A 198 -3.67 -15.92 -20.23
C LEU A 198 -3.71 -14.56 -20.94
N GLY A 199 -3.23 -13.48 -20.27
CA GLY A 199 -3.23 -12.12 -20.80
C GLY A 199 -4.52 -11.34 -20.57
N ASN A 200 -5.50 -11.88 -19.82
CA ASN A 200 -6.74 -11.18 -19.51
C ASN A 200 -6.48 -10.08 -18.48
N GLN A 201 -7.16 -8.94 -18.66
CA GLN A 201 -7.08 -7.81 -17.76
C GLN A 201 -7.71 -8.13 -16.40
N LEU A 202 -6.96 -7.88 -15.32
CA LEU A 202 -7.47 -7.97 -13.96
C LEU A 202 -7.99 -6.58 -13.49
N PRO A 203 -8.86 -6.54 -12.47
CA PRO A 203 -9.55 -7.66 -11.82
C PRO A 203 -10.74 -8.17 -12.65
N TYR A 204 -11.20 -9.40 -12.40
CA TYR A 204 -12.38 -9.96 -13.07
C TYR A 204 -13.70 -9.38 -12.58
N LEU A 205 -13.77 -9.06 -11.28
CA LEU A 205 -14.97 -8.49 -10.67
C LEU A 205 -15.15 -7.03 -11.06
N ASP A 206 -16.40 -6.59 -11.27
CA ASP A 206 -16.74 -5.20 -11.54
C ASP A 206 -16.64 -4.31 -10.30
N GLY A 207 -16.75 -4.89 -9.12
CA GLY A 207 -16.63 -4.18 -7.84
C GLY A 207 -16.74 -5.09 -6.65
N ILE A 208 -16.50 -4.53 -5.47
CA ILE A 208 -16.61 -5.20 -4.18
C ILE A 208 -17.41 -4.29 -3.25
N LYS A 209 -18.39 -4.88 -2.54
CA LYS A 209 -19.11 -4.21 -1.47
C LYS A 209 -18.74 -4.85 -0.13
N PHE A 210 -18.15 -4.07 0.74
CA PHE A 210 -17.93 -4.44 2.14
C PHE A 210 -19.08 -3.87 2.97
N THR A 211 -19.80 -4.72 3.69
CA THR A 211 -20.89 -4.33 4.59
C THR A 211 -20.47 -4.59 6.02
N PHE A 212 -20.70 -3.62 6.91
CA PHE A 212 -20.33 -3.72 8.32
C PHE A 212 -21.56 -4.12 9.14
N VAL A 213 -21.64 -5.38 9.55
CA VAL A 213 -22.68 -5.91 10.41
C VAL A 213 -22.04 -6.45 11.68
N HIS A 214 -22.49 -5.97 12.84
CA HIS A 214 -21.87 -6.31 14.12
C HIS A 214 -22.33 -7.67 14.66
N ASP A 215 -23.51 -8.11 14.26
CA ASP A 215 -24.10 -9.38 14.74
C ASP A 215 -23.67 -10.55 13.83
N PRO A 216 -22.88 -11.51 14.36
CA PRO A 216 -22.43 -12.66 13.58
C PRO A 216 -23.56 -13.59 13.10
N GLU A 217 -24.67 -13.70 13.86
CA GLU A 217 -25.81 -14.54 13.46
C GLU A 217 -26.51 -13.93 12.25
N ILE A 218 -26.69 -12.61 12.23
CA ILE A 218 -27.26 -11.91 11.07
C ILE A 218 -26.35 -12.11 9.86
N VAL A 219 -25.02 -11.97 10.02
CA VAL A 219 -24.06 -12.21 8.92
C VAL A 219 -24.19 -13.63 8.38
N PHE A 220 -24.27 -14.63 9.25
CA PHE A 220 -24.40 -16.02 8.85
C PHE A 220 -25.72 -16.31 8.14
N LEU A 221 -26.83 -15.79 8.64
CA LEU A 221 -28.16 -15.97 8.01
C LEU A 221 -28.22 -15.29 6.64
N SER A 222 -27.66 -14.08 6.51
CA SER A 222 -27.58 -13.37 5.23
C SER A 222 -26.67 -14.10 4.22
N PHE A 223 -25.58 -14.70 4.68
CA PHE A 223 -24.74 -15.55 3.84
C PHE A 223 -25.51 -16.81 3.37
N LYS A 224 -26.25 -17.50 4.26
CA LYS A 224 -27.10 -18.65 3.89
C LYS A 224 -28.19 -18.29 2.88
N LYS A 225 -28.72 -17.07 2.93
CA LYS A 225 -29.71 -16.56 1.98
C LYS A 225 -29.10 -16.12 0.63
N GLY A 226 -27.75 -16.13 0.50
CA GLY A 226 -27.08 -15.67 -0.71
C GLY A 226 -27.04 -14.14 -0.85
N GLU A 227 -27.24 -13.39 0.23
CA GLU A 227 -27.11 -11.93 0.26
C GLU A 227 -25.62 -11.48 0.29
N TYR A 228 -24.74 -12.39 0.72
CA TYR A 228 -23.27 -12.22 0.72
C TYR A 228 -22.59 -13.35 -0.03
N ASP A 229 -21.64 -13.01 -0.88
CA ASP A 229 -20.80 -13.99 -1.60
C ASP A 229 -19.67 -14.54 -0.72
N PHE A 230 -19.28 -13.78 0.32
CA PHE A 230 -18.18 -14.12 1.21
C PHE A 230 -18.39 -13.57 2.62
N THR A 231 -18.00 -14.34 3.64
CA THR A 231 -17.94 -13.88 5.03
C THR A 231 -16.68 -14.40 5.73
N GLY A 232 -16.07 -13.57 6.57
CA GLY A 232 -14.89 -13.93 7.36
C GLY A 232 -15.21 -14.58 8.73
N TYR A 233 -16.49 -14.75 9.09
CA TYR A 233 -16.92 -15.17 10.44
C TYR A 233 -17.41 -16.62 10.54
N LEU A 234 -17.20 -17.44 9.52
CA LEU A 234 -17.67 -18.84 9.51
C LEU A 234 -17.06 -19.72 10.62
N SER A 235 -15.91 -19.34 11.18
CA SER A 235 -15.24 -20.09 12.23
C SER A 235 -16.00 -20.14 13.57
N VAL A 236 -16.99 -19.25 13.77
CA VAL A 236 -17.80 -19.20 15.01
C VAL A 236 -18.89 -20.26 15.02
N PHE A 237 -19.30 -20.76 13.85
CA PHE A 237 -20.45 -21.65 13.67
C PHE A 237 -20.11 -23.09 13.25
N SER A 238 -18.82 -23.46 13.28
CA SER A 238 -18.36 -24.80 12.85
C SER A 238 -18.58 -25.92 13.89
N LYS A 239 -19.49 -25.77 14.84
CA LYS A 239 -19.79 -26.77 15.88
C LYS A 239 -21.22 -27.35 15.83
N GLU A 240 -21.90 -27.19 14.72
CA GLU A 240 -23.17 -27.93 14.47
C GLU A 240 -23.13 -28.63 13.11
#